data_c0a74b14afea74a092514c5adc2b6f64
#
_entry.id   c0a74b14afea74a092514c5adc2b6f64
#
_cell.length_a   1.000
_cell.length_b   1.000
_cell.length_c   1.000
_cell.angle_alpha   90.00
_cell.angle_beta   90.00
_cell.angle_gamma   90.00
#
_symmetry.space_group_name_H-M   'P 1'
#
loop_
_entity.id
_entity.type
_entity.pdbx_description
1 polymer ?
#
loop_
_entity_poly.entity_id
_entity_poly.type
_entity_poly.pdbx_seq_one_letter_code
_entity_poly.pdbx_strand_id
1 'polypeptide(L)'
;MGNKNLQITNHDFLIYRDSNNDIKVSVMLINNDIWLTQNLIAELFGVGRSTITEHINNILNSGELDENNTVGKTDIDNSKKPVKIYNLDMIIAVGYRVNSKKATNFRIWATKILKEYMIKGVVMDDERLKNPNYIFGEDYFEETLERIRNIRSSERRFYQKITDIYSSCSVDYDKNSEITKEFFKTVQNKLHYAITGNTAAEIIYNRVDSEKEHMGLTNWKNSPDGPIYKYDVDIAKNYLNEKELKDLNRIVTMYLDYAELQAENHNAMTMKDWVEKLNAFLQFNGKEILHNAGKISASIAKELAYKEYDKFKVKQDKLYKSDFDNFLNETRMIENGSDK
;
A
#
# COMPACT_ATOMS: atom_id res chain seq x y z
N MET A 1 -29.63 12.36 -5.54
CA MET A 1 -28.68 11.96 -6.59
C MET A 1 -27.86 13.19 -6.95
N GLY A 2 -26.68 13.35 -6.35
CA GLY A 2 -25.83 14.53 -6.54
C GLY A 2 -25.07 14.44 -7.85
N ASN A 3 -25.13 15.50 -8.66
CA ASN A 3 -24.25 15.70 -9.81
C ASN A 3 -22.79 15.67 -9.34
N LYS A 4 -22.10 14.54 -9.52
CA LYS A 4 -20.64 14.50 -9.43
C LYS A 4 -20.11 15.24 -10.64
N ASN A 5 -19.43 16.36 -10.42
CA ASN A 5 -18.70 17.10 -11.45
C ASN A 5 -17.67 16.15 -12.07
N LEU A 6 -17.99 15.65 -13.26
CA LEU A 6 -17.11 14.91 -14.13
C LEU A 6 -16.07 15.90 -14.68
N GLN A 7 -14.88 15.93 -14.12
CA GLN A 7 -13.74 16.59 -14.78
C GLN A 7 -13.32 15.72 -15.96
N ILE A 8 -13.81 16.05 -17.14
CA ILE A 8 -13.38 15.47 -18.40
C ILE A 8 -12.07 16.17 -18.77
N THR A 9 -10.95 15.56 -18.47
CA THR A 9 -9.65 16.00 -18.98
C THR A 9 -9.31 15.12 -20.19
N ASN A 10 -9.43 15.70 -21.38
CA ASN A 10 -8.93 15.08 -22.60
C ASN A 10 -7.41 15.18 -22.61
N HIS A 11 -6.74 14.13 -22.18
CA HIS A 11 -5.29 14.03 -22.30
C HIS A 11 -4.94 12.86 -23.22
N ASP A 12 -3.96 13.08 -24.07
CA ASP A 12 -3.32 12.00 -24.81
C ASP A 12 -2.60 11.08 -23.84
N PHE A 13 -3.22 9.96 -23.51
CA PHE A 13 -2.70 9.00 -22.57
C PHE A 13 -1.94 7.91 -23.30
N LEU A 14 -0.72 7.65 -22.85
CA LEU A 14 0.06 6.50 -23.28
C LEU A 14 -0.51 5.24 -22.64
N ILE A 15 -1.31 4.46 -23.38
CA ILE A 15 -1.89 3.21 -22.86
C ILE A 15 -0.80 2.14 -22.76
N TYR A 16 0.02 1.96 -23.82
CA TYR A 16 1.15 1.05 -23.78
C TYR A 16 2.21 1.43 -24.83
N ARG A 17 3.44 0.94 -24.62
CA ARG A 17 4.54 1.05 -25.60
C ARG A 17 4.66 -0.25 -26.38
N ASP A 18 4.59 -0.16 -27.68
CA ASP A 18 4.98 -1.22 -28.61
C ASP A 18 6.45 -1.03 -29.00
N SER A 19 7.11 -2.12 -29.47
CA SER A 19 8.52 -2.10 -29.88
C SER A 19 8.90 -1.01 -30.87
N ASN A 20 7.93 -0.44 -31.59
CA ASN A 20 8.15 0.54 -32.66
C ASN A 20 7.43 1.89 -32.46
N ASN A 21 6.45 2.00 -31.57
CA ASN A 21 5.69 3.24 -31.36
C ASN A 21 4.99 3.31 -30.00
N ASP A 22 4.92 4.51 -29.43
CA ASP A 22 4.04 4.81 -28.30
C ASP A 22 2.58 4.80 -28.77
N ILE A 23 1.74 3.96 -28.20
CA ILE A 23 0.31 3.94 -28.47
C ILE A 23 -0.38 4.90 -27.52
N LYS A 24 -0.66 6.09 -28.03
CA LYS A 24 -1.37 7.16 -27.33
C LYS A 24 -2.81 7.20 -27.80
N VAL A 25 -3.73 7.30 -26.88
CA VAL A 25 -5.16 7.49 -27.13
C VAL A 25 -5.68 8.53 -26.15
N SER A 26 -6.54 9.42 -26.61
CA SER A 26 -7.21 10.37 -25.72
C SER A 26 -8.15 9.61 -24.79
N VAL A 27 -7.92 9.66 -23.50
CA VAL A 27 -8.72 8.98 -22.48
C VAL A 27 -9.48 9.97 -21.63
N MET A 28 -10.61 9.54 -21.10
CA MET A 28 -11.34 10.24 -20.05
C MET A 28 -11.02 9.58 -18.71
N LEU A 29 -10.69 10.39 -17.70
CA LEU A 29 -10.46 9.92 -16.34
C LEU A 29 -11.69 10.24 -15.50
N ILE A 30 -12.27 9.19 -14.91
CA ILE A 30 -13.45 9.29 -14.07
C ILE A 30 -13.25 8.39 -12.86
N ASN A 31 -13.23 8.96 -11.65
CA ASN A 31 -13.05 8.22 -10.40
C ASN A 31 -11.79 7.31 -10.39
N ASN A 32 -10.65 7.81 -10.84
CA ASN A 32 -9.40 7.06 -10.97
C ASN A 32 -9.47 5.85 -11.92
N ASP A 33 -10.41 5.84 -12.85
CA ASP A 33 -10.53 4.81 -13.89
C ASP A 33 -10.48 5.43 -15.28
N ILE A 34 -10.03 4.64 -16.25
CA ILE A 34 -9.86 5.02 -17.65
C ILE A 34 -11.13 4.66 -18.43
N TRP A 35 -11.68 5.65 -19.14
CA TRP A 35 -12.88 5.48 -19.94
C TRP A 35 -12.64 5.88 -21.39
N LEU A 36 -13.12 5.06 -22.33
CA LEU A 36 -13.03 5.30 -23.76
C LEU A 36 -14.41 5.20 -24.43
N THR A 37 -14.58 5.96 -25.53
CA THR A 37 -15.71 5.74 -26.43
C THR A 37 -15.47 4.52 -27.32
N GLN A 38 -16.51 4.00 -27.95
CA GLN A 38 -16.38 2.90 -28.95
C GLN A 38 -15.42 3.28 -30.09
N ASN A 39 -15.42 4.53 -30.52
CA ASN A 39 -14.53 4.99 -31.58
C ASN A 39 -13.05 4.93 -31.14
N LEU A 40 -12.75 5.40 -29.92
CA LEU A 40 -11.40 5.35 -29.36
C LEU A 40 -10.93 3.90 -29.12
N ILE A 41 -11.82 3.00 -28.71
CA ILE A 41 -11.52 1.57 -28.58
C ILE A 41 -11.24 0.95 -29.97
N ALA A 42 -12.01 1.35 -30.98
CA ALA A 42 -11.78 0.90 -32.36
C ALA A 42 -10.43 1.38 -32.92
N GLU A 43 -10.04 2.61 -32.63
CA GLU A 43 -8.74 3.18 -32.97
C GLU A 43 -7.59 2.47 -32.25
N LEU A 44 -7.75 2.27 -30.92
CA LEU A 44 -6.79 1.56 -30.07
C LEU A 44 -6.46 0.17 -30.64
N PHE A 45 -7.47 -0.59 -31.01
CA PHE A 45 -7.29 -1.96 -31.51
C PHE A 45 -7.20 -2.06 -33.03
N GLY A 46 -7.38 -0.97 -33.76
CA GLY A 46 -7.23 -0.93 -35.23
C GLY A 46 -8.28 -1.73 -35.95
N VAL A 47 -9.54 -1.68 -35.52
CA VAL A 47 -10.69 -2.38 -36.12
C VAL A 47 -11.87 -1.43 -36.30
N GLY A 48 -12.90 -1.87 -37.04
CA GLY A 48 -14.11 -1.09 -37.24
C GLY A 48 -14.95 -0.95 -35.94
N ARG A 49 -15.68 0.17 -35.80
CA ARG A 49 -16.60 0.39 -34.67
C ARG A 49 -17.66 -0.71 -34.56
N SER A 50 -18.16 -1.26 -35.70
CA SER A 50 -19.12 -2.36 -35.68
C SER A 50 -18.61 -3.59 -34.96
N THR A 51 -17.34 -3.96 -35.20
CA THR A 51 -16.67 -5.08 -34.52
C THR A 51 -16.60 -4.85 -33.02
N ILE A 52 -16.27 -3.61 -32.60
CA ILE A 52 -16.26 -3.26 -31.17
C ILE A 52 -17.66 -3.37 -30.58
N THR A 53 -18.68 -2.87 -31.27
CA THR A 53 -20.08 -2.95 -30.81
C THR A 53 -20.51 -4.42 -30.61
N GLU A 54 -20.14 -5.30 -31.54
CA GLU A 54 -20.44 -6.73 -31.46
C GLU A 54 -19.77 -7.38 -30.24
N HIS A 55 -18.48 -7.12 -30.01
CA HIS A 55 -17.76 -7.65 -28.86
C HIS A 55 -18.34 -7.14 -27.53
N ILE A 56 -18.63 -5.84 -27.41
CA ILE A 56 -19.27 -5.27 -26.21
C ILE A 56 -20.61 -5.94 -25.93
N ASN A 57 -21.48 -6.08 -26.96
CA ASN A 57 -22.77 -6.73 -26.79
C ASN A 57 -22.62 -8.19 -26.35
N ASN A 58 -21.65 -8.93 -26.92
CA ASN A 58 -21.38 -10.30 -26.52
C ASN A 58 -20.89 -10.42 -25.07
N ILE A 59 -20.05 -9.49 -24.60
CA ILE A 59 -19.56 -9.44 -23.22
C ILE A 59 -20.72 -9.20 -22.25
N LEU A 60 -21.56 -8.21 -22.54
CA LEU A 60 -22.71 -7.87 -21.69
C LEU A 60 -23.76 -8.99 -21.70
N ASN A 61 -24.11 -9.53 -22.88
CA ASN A 61 -25.10 -10.58 -23.01
C ASN A 61 -24.67 -11.91 -22.37
N SER A 62 -23.36 -12.21 -22.32
CA SER A 62 -22.83 -13.39 -21.64
C SER A 62 -22.76 -13.24 -20.11
N GLY A 63 -22.99 -12.04 -19.58
CA GLY A 63 -22.85 -11.74 -18.16
C GLY A 63 -21.40 -11.71 -17.67
N GLU A 64 -20.41 -11.62 -18.57
CA GLU A 64 -19.00 -11.51 -18.19
C GLU A 64 -18.71 -10.18 -17.46
N LEU A 65 -19.37 -9.10 -17.90
CA LEU A 65 -19.33 -7.80 -17.23
C LEU A 65 -20.75 -7.23 -17.05
N ASP A 66 -20.96 -6.52 -15.95
CA ASP A 66 -22.23 -5.81 -15.66
C ASP A 66 -22.25 -4.44 -16.35
N GLU A 67 -23.31 -4.15 -17.11
CA GLU A 67 -23.52 -2.86 -17.77
C GLU A 67 -23.49 -1.69 -16.78
N ASN A 68 -24.06 -1.84 -15.58
CA ASN A 68 -24.15 -0.77 -14.58
C ASN A 68 -22.77 -0.28 -14.10
N ASN A 69 -21.78 -1.17 -14.10
CA ASN A 69 -20.44 -0.88 -13.60
C ASN A 69 -19.45 -0.51 -14.72
N THR A 70 -19.71 -0.93 -15.94
CA THR A 70 -18.74 -0.85 -17.04
C THR A 70 -19.15 0.08 -18.19
N VAL A 71 -20.40 0.56 -18.20
CA VAL A 71 -20.90 1.46 -19.23
C VAL A 71 -21.39 2.76 -18.61
N GLY A 72 -20.83 3.87 -19.07
CA GLY A 72 -21.25 5.21 -18.72
C GLY A 72 -21.82 5.99 -19.89
N LYS A 73 -22.27 7.20 -19.62
CA LYS A 73 -22.67 8.19 -20.65
C LYS A 73 -22.04 9.51 -20.33
N THR A 74 -21.54 10.19 -21.35
CA THR A 74 -20.98 11.54 -21.24
C THR A 74 -21.38 12.39 -22.40
N ASP A 75 -21.45 13.71 -22.15
CA ASP A 75 -21.62 14.69 -23.21
C ASP A 75 -20.25 15.00 -23.81
N ILE A 76 -20.13 14.92 -25.12
CA ILE A 76 -18.93 15.28 -25.86
C ILE A 76 -19.25 16.52 -26.71
N ASP A 77 -18.33 17.49 -26.73
CA ASP A 77 -18.45 18.67 -27.56
C ASP A 77 -18.76 18.28 -29.01
N ASN A 78 -19.75 18.93 -29.62
CA ASN A 78 -20.31 18.65 -30.93
C ASN A 78 -21.25 17.42 -31.08
N SER A 79 -21.60 16.72 -30.01
CA SER A 79 -22.63 15.67 -30.04
C SER A 79 -23.95 16.19 -29.50
N LYS A 80 -25.05 16.02 -30.27
CA LYS A 80 -26.42 16.39 -29.84
C LYS A 80 -27.01 15.39 -28.82
N LYS A 81 -26.34 14.28 -28.57
CA LYS A 81 -26.78 13.22 -27.65
C LYS A 81 -25.60 12.70 -26.83
N PRO A 82 -25.84 12.31 -25.57
CA PRO A 82 -24.80 11.67 -24.75
C PRO A 82 -24.21 10.45 -25.46
N VAL A 83 -22.90 10.31 -25.41
CA VAL A 83 -22.15 9.20 -26.00
C VAL A 83 -21.84 8.15 -24.94
N LYS A 84 -22.02 6.87 -25.29
CA LYS A 84 -21.62 5.77 -24.39
C LYS A 84 -20.10 5.72 -24.27
N ILE A 85 -19.64 5.55 -23.04
CA ILE A 85 -18.22 5.34 -22.67
C ILE A 85 -18.10 4.03 -21.91
N TYR A 86 -16.92 3.45 -21.93
CA TYR A 86 -16.61 2.13 -21.42
C TYR A 86 -15.35 2.20 -20.58
N ASN A 87 -15.38 1.59 -19.39
CA ASN A 87 -14.28 1.59 -18.44
C ASN A 87 -13.13 0.64 -18.85
N LEU A 88 -12.06 0.62 -18.06
CA LEU A 88 -10.86 -0.19 -18.34
C LEU A 88 -11.19 -1.70 -18.42
N ASP A 89 -12.12 -2.21 -17.61
CA ASP A 89 -12.50 -3.63 -17.63
C ASP A 89 -13.06 -4.02 -19.00
N MET A 90 -13.98 -3.20 -19.54
CA MET A 90 -14.54 -3.41 -20.86
C MET A 90 -13.48 -3.30 -21.96
N ILE A 91 -12.55 -2.33 -21.85
CA ILE A 91 -11.45 -2.16 -22.82
C ILE A 91 -10.57 -3.41 -22.85
N ILE A 92 -10.22 -3.96 -21.68
CA ILE A 92 -9.44 -5.19 -21.55
C ILE A 92 -10.19 -6.38 -22.14
N ALA A 93 -11.45 -6.60 -21.77
CA ALA A 93 -12.27 -7.70 -22.25
C ALA A 93 -12.40 -7.69 -23.77
N VAL A 94 -12.64 -6.51 -24.37
CA VAL A 94 -12.64 -6.34 -25.84
C VAL A 94 -11.27 -6.63 -26.45
N GLY A 95 -10.18 -6.13 -25.85
CA GLY A 95 -8.82 -6.32 -26.32
C GLY A 95 -8.38 -7.78 -26.37
N TYR A 96 -8.93 -8.63 -25.52
CA TYR A 96 -8.68 -10.07 -25.56
C TYR A 96 -9.49 -10.81 -26.63
N ARG A 97 -10.59 -10.23 -27.12
CA ARG A 97 -11.48 -10.85 -28.14
C ARG A 97 -11.18 -10.39 -29.55
N VAL A 98 -10.69 -9.15 -29.71
CA VAL A 98 -10.42 -8.60 -31.05
C VAL A 98 -9.24 -9.30 -31.72
N ASN A 99 -9.46 -9.68 -33.00
CA ASN A 99 -8.40 -10.27 -33.81
C ASN A 99 -7.73 -9.20 -34.69
N SER A 100 -6.70 -8.55 -34.17
CA SER A 100 -5.88 -7.58 -34.89
C SER A 100 -4.44 -7.59 -34.40
N LYS A 101 -3.51 -7.02 -35.19
CA LYS A 101 -2.12 -6.89 -34.82
C LYS A 101 -1.98 -5.96 -33.56
N LYS A 102 -2.72 -4.86 -33.53
CA LYS A 102 -2.73 -3.93 -32.38
C LYS A 102 -3.25 -4.63 -31.11
N ALA A 103 -4.34 -5.40 -31.20
CA ALA A 103 -4.86 -6.16 -30.05
C ALA A 103 -3.88 -7.26 -29.59
N THR A 104 -3.17 -7.90 -30.54
CA THR A 104 -2.10 -8.86 -30.19
C THR A 104 -0.97 -8.17 -29.41
N ASN A 105 -0.51 -7.02 -29.84
CA ASN A 105 0.52 -6.25 -29.15
C ASN A 105 0.06 -5.81 -27.74
N PHE A 106 -1.19 -5.37 -27.62
CA PHE A 106 -1.80 -5.07 -26.34
C PHE A 106 -1.78 -6.28 -25.39
N ARG A 107 -2.18 -7.46 -25.84
CA ARG A 107 -2.15 -8.70 -25.03
C ARG A 107 -0.73 -9.08 -24.62
N ILE A 108 0.27 -8.92 -25.49
CA ILE A 108 1.67 -9.18 -25.18
C ILE A 108 2.14 -8.23 -24.07
N TRP A 109 1.85 -6.95 -24.20
CA TRP A 109 2.16 -5.96 -23.18
C TRP A 109 1.47 -6.26 -21.85
N ALA A 110 0.15 -6.49 -21.83
CA ALA A 110 -0.61 -6.79 -20.63
C ALA A 110 -0.09 -8.06 -19.93
N THR A 111 0.23 -9.10 -20.72
CA THR A 111 0.82 -10.35 -20.20
C THR A 111 2.19 -10.10 -19.58
N LYS A 112 3.02 -9.22 -20.16
CA LYS A 112 4.33 -8.86 -19.62
C LYS A 112 4.19 -8.19 -18.25
N ILE A 113 3.28 -7.22 -18.13
CA ILE A 113 2.98 -6.51 -16.88
C ILE A 113 2.48 -7.49 -15.82
N LEU A 114 1.49 -8.32 -16.14
CA LEU A 114 0.96 -9.30 -15.22
C LEU A 114 2.02 -10.31 -14.76
N LYS A 115 2.83 -10.81 -15.69
CA LYS A 115 3.92 -11.75 -15.40
C LYS A 115 4.95 -11.11 -14.45
N GLU A 116 5.31 -9.87 -14.71
CA GLU A 116 6.25 -9.14 -13.85
C GLU A 116 5.68 -8.97 -12.43
N TYR A 117 4.42 -8.56 -12.31
CA TYR A 117 3.74 -8.47 -11.02
C TYR A 117 3.67 -9.81 -10.29
N MET A 118 3.31 -10.91 -10.97
CA MET A 118 3.21 -12.23 -10.36
C MET A 118 4.56 -12.76 -9.86
N ILE A 119 5.65 -12.43 -10.55
CA ILE A 119 6.99 -12.88 -10.18
C ILE A 119 7.62 -11.97 -9.12
N LYS A 120 7.53 -10.65 -9.29
CA LYS A 120 8.25 -9.67 -8.46
C LYS A 120 7.38 -9.07 -7.34
N GLY A 121 6.04 -9.15 -7.46
CA GLY A 121 5.09 -8.50 -6.55
C GLY A 121 4.96 -6.99 -6.77
N VAL A 122 5.61 -6.43 -7.79
CA VAL A 122 5.59 -5.01 -8.13
C VAL A 122 5.84 -4.81 -9.62
N VAL A 123 5.21 -3.79 -10.18
CA VAL A 123 5.51 -3.23 -11.51
C VAL A 123 5.72 -1.74 -11.34
N MET A 124 6.79 -1.20 -11.92
CA MET A 124 7.09 0.24 -11.88
C MET A 124 7.34 0.75 -13.30
N ASP A 125 6.76 1.90 -13.62
CA ASP A 125 7.06 2.67 -14.82
C ASP A 125 8.03 3.80 -14.44
N ASP A 126 9.33 3.52 -14.52
CA ASP A 126 10.40 4.44 -14.11
C ASP A 126 10.33 5.77 -14.87
N GLU A 127 10.02 5.73 -16.16
CA GLU A 127 9.94 6.94 -16.99
C GLU A 127 8.77 7.82 -16.57
N ARG A 128 7.66 7.22 -16.21
CA ARG A 128 6.49 7.93 -15.72
C ARG A 128 6.73 8.51 -14.33
N LEU A 129 7.38 7.77 -13.43
CA LEU A 129 7.70 8.23 -12.09
C LEU A 129 8.76 9.33 -12.06
N LYS A 130 9.66 9.39 -13.05
CA LYS A 130 10.65 10.47 -13.21
C LYS A 130 10.05 11.75 -13.80
N ASN A 131 8.90 11.68 -14.42
CA ASN A 131 8.29 12.82 -15.10
C ASN A 131 7.24 13.48 -14.20
N PRO A 132 7.46 14.73 -13.74
CA PRO A 132 6.53 15.43 -12.87
C PRO A 132 5.24 15.92 -13.58
N ASN A 133 5.09 15.68 -14.88
CA ASN A 133 3.85 15.98 -15.59
C ASN A 133 2.78 14.93 -15.21
N TYR A 134 2.02 15.24 -14.19
CA TYR A 134 0.99 14.38 -13.61
C TYR A 134 -0.16 14.17 -14.58
N ILE A 135 -0.33 12.94 -15.04
CA ILE A 135 -1.45 12.60 -15.93
C ILE A 135 -2.77 12.59 -15.13
N PHE A 136 -2.70 12.27 -13.83
CA PHE A 136 -3.87 12.15 -12.95
C PHE A 136 -3.95 13.26 -11.88
N GLY A 137 -3.11 14.31 -11.99
CA GLY A 137 -3.09 15.41 -11.01
C GLY A 137 -2.46 15.08 -9.66
N GLU A 138 -1.94 13.86 -9.47
CA GLU A 138 -1.33 13.39 -8.24
C GLU A 138 0.10 12.88 -8.47
N ASP A 139 1.00 13.20 -7.54
CA ASP A 139 2.39 12.71 -7.56
C ASP A 139 2.49 11.33 -6.90
N TYR A 140 2.33 10.29 -7.71
CA TYR A 140 2.49 8.90 -7.24
C TYR A 140 3.93 8.52 -6.87
N PHE A 141 4.91 9.37 -7.15
CA PHE A 141 6.30 9.12 -6.73
C PHE A 141 6.44 9.16 -5.21
N GLU A 142 5.88 10.19 -4.55
CA GLU A 142 5.92 10.28 -3.08
C GLU A 142 5.14 9.14 -2.42
N GLU A 143 3.97 8.77 -2.95
CA GLU A 143 3.20 7.61 -2.47
C GLU A 143 4.03 6.32 -2.58
N THR A 144 4.63 6.08 -3.75
CA THR A 144 5.48 4.91 -4.00
C THR A 144 6.68 4.88 -3.06
N LEU A 145 7.33 6.03 -2.85
CA LEU A 145 8.48 6.18 -1.97
C LEU A 145 8.10 5.88 -0.50
N GLU A 146 6.98 6.39 -0.02
CA GLU A 146 6.48 6.09 1.34
C GLU A 146 6.12 4.59 1.49
N ARG A 147 5.55 3.98 0.47
CA ARG A 147 5.27 2.53 0.46
C ARG A 147 6.56 1.71 0.55
N ILE A 148 7.60 2.08 -0.21
CA ILE A 148 8.93 1.44 -0.14
C ILE A 148 9.55 1.62 1.25
N ARG A 149 9.49 2.83 1.83
CA ARG A 149 9.96 3.11 3.18
C ARG A 149 9.24 2.25 4.23
N ASN A 150 7.92 2.13 4.12
CA ASN A 150 7.13 1.27 5.02
C ASN A 150 7.54 -0.20 4.94
N ILE A 151 7.77 -0.73 3.74
CA ILE A 151 8.22 -2.11 3.54
C ILE A 151 9.62 -2.31 4.14
N ARG A 152 10.55 -1.38 3.87
CA ARG A 152 11.94 -1.45 4.33
C ARG A 152 12.07 -1.32 5.85
N SER A 153 11.23 -0.49 6.47
CA SER A 153 11.19 -0.27 7.92
C SER A 153 10.30 -1.27 8.66
N SER A 154 9.67 -2.25 7.96
CA SER A 154 8.96 -3.32 8.66
C SER A 154 9.93 -4.11 9.53
N GLU A 155 9.49 -4.51 10.73
CA GLU A 155 10.35 -5.16 11.72
C GLU A 155 11.19 -6.30 11.10
N ARG A 156 10.53 -7.22 10.40
CA ARG A 156 11.20 -8.36 9.80
C ARG A 156 12.28 -7.96 8.79
N ARG A 157 12.00 -7.00 7.89
CA ARG A 157 12.95 -6.54 6.88
C ARG A 157 14.09 -5.75 7.49
N PHE A 158 13.79 -4.91 8.47
CA PHE A 158 14.79 -4.17 9.21
C PHE A 158 15.78 -5.11 9.91
N TYR A 159 15.28 -6.10 10.68
CA TYR A 159 16.14 -7.06 11.36
C TYR A 159 16.95 -7.93 10.40
N GLN A 160 16.35 -8.41 9.31
CA GLN A 160 17.10 -9.16 8.29
C GLN A 160 18.27 -8.34 7.74
N LYS A 161 17.99 -7.10 7.32
CA LYS A 161 19.01 -6.27 6.69
C LYS A 161 20.12 -5.85 7.65
N ILE A 162 19.76 -5.47 8.87
CA ILE A 162 20.74 -5.16 9.93
C ILE A 162 21.61 -6.40 10.25
N THR A 163 21.00 -7.58 10.33
CA THR A 163 21.70 -8.84 10.57
C THR A 163 22.70 -9.13 9.43
N ASP A 164 22.30 -8.97 8.17
CA ASP A 164 23.15 -9.16 7.01
C ASP A 164 24.34 -8.19 7.02
N ILE A 165 24.09 -6.90 7.30
CA ILE A 165 25.13 -5.87 7.42
C ILE A 165 26.13 -6.24 8.52
N TYR A 166 25.65 -6.59 9.72
CA TYR A 166 26.53 -6.88 10.84
C TYR A 166 27.31 -8.18 10.66
N SER A 167 26.72 -9.20 10.05
CA SER A 167 27.42 -10.43 9.71
C SER A 167 28.55 -10.21 8.70
N SER A 168 28.46 -9.17 7.87
CA SER A 168 29.46 -8.87 6.85
C SER A 168 30.61 -7.99 7.34
N CYS A 169 30.39 -7.15 8.36
CA CYS A 169 31.39 -6.15 8.77
C CYS A 169 31.60 -6.01 10.30
N SER A 170 30.86 -6.74 11.14
CA SER A 170 31.09 -6.69 12.58
C SER A 170 31.99 -7.83 13.04
N VAL A 171 33.08 -7.46 13.69
CA VAL A 171 34.15 -8.42 14.13
C VAL A 171 33.72 -9.27 15.32
N ASP A 172 32.76 -8.81 16.11
CA ASP A 172 32.22 -9.46 17.32
C ASP A 172 30.76 -9.91 17.18
N TYR A 173 30.25 -9.96 15.94
CA TYR A 173 28.88 -10.39 15.69
C TYR A 173 28.72 -11.91 15.87
N ASP A 174 27.87 -12.30 16.81
CA ASP A 174 27.36 -13.68 16.96
C ASP A 174 25.84 -13.62 17.15
N LYS A 175 25.10 -14.19 16.19
CA LYS A 175 23.62 -14.20 16.19
C LYS A 175 22.97 -14.77 17.46
N ASN A 176 23.67 -15.63 18.19
CA ASN A 176 23.16 -16.31 19.40
C ASN A 176 23.59 -15.60 20.69
N SER A 177 24.53 -14.66 20.63
CA SER A 177 25.06 -14.00 21.81
C SER A 177 24.04 -13.07 22.48
N GLU A 178 24.12 -12.95 23.79
CA GLU A 178 23.31 -11.97 24.54
C GLU A 178 23.64 -10.53 24.15
N ILE A 179 24.89 -10.26 23.77
CA ILE A 179 25.33 -8.94 23.28
C ILE A 179 24.54 -8.53 22.03
N THR A 180 24.39 -9.45 21.08
CA THR A 180 23.63 -9.19 19.85
C THR A 180 22.13 -8.96 20.15
N LYS A 181 21.54 -9.74 21.03
CA LYS A 181 20.13 -9.54 21.44
C LYS A 181 19.91 -8.20 22.14
N GLU A 182 20.78 -7.84 23.07
CA GLU A 182 20.71 -6.56 23.78
C GLU A 182 20.94 -5.38 22.83
N PHE A 183 21.82 -5.56 21.85
CA PHE A 183 22.05 -4.57 20.82
C PHE A 183 20.77 -4.27 20.03
N PHE A 184 20.08 -5.29 19.50
CA PHE A 184 18.85 -5.09 18.72
C PHE A 184 17.77 -4.39 19.55
N LYS A 185 17.60 -4.77 20.80
CA LYS A 185 16.69 -4.12 21.74
C LYS A 185 17.06 -2.65 21.96
N THR A 186 18.34 -2.37 22.11
CA THR A 186 18.87 -1.02 22.28
C THR A 186 18.61 -0.17 21.04
N VAL A 187 18.87 -0.67 19.85
CA VAL A 187 18.62 0.02 18.58
C VAL A 187 17.13 0.35 18.46
N GLN A 188 16.26 -0.62 18.67
CA GLN A 188 14.82 -0.43 18.60
C GLN A 188 14.33 0.65 19.57
N ASN A 189 14.75 0.57 20.83
CA ASN A 189 14.37 1.56 21.85
C ASN A 189 14.89 2.96 21.52
N LYS A 190 16.12 3.10 21.04
CA LYS A 190 16.70 4.40 20.64
C LYS A 190 15.94 5.02 19.46
N LEU A 191 15.55 4.23 18.47
CA LEU A 191 14.77 4.69 17.32
C LEU A 191 13.36 5.15 17.75
N HIS A 192 12.66 4.39 18.58
CA HIS A 192 11.36 4.80 19.11
C HIS A 192 11.48 6.08 19.97
N TYR A 193 12.47 6.13 20.86
CA TYR A 193 12.69 7.29 21.73
C TYR A 193 13.01 8.54 20.93
N ALA A 194 13.84 8.45 19.93
CA ALA A 194 14.20 9.56 19.04
C ALA A 194 12.99 10.21 18.34
N ILE A 195 11.89 9.47 18.18
CA ILE A 195 10.68 9.95 17.51
C ILE A 195 9.61 10.39 18.50
N THR A 196 9.41 9.64 19.57
CA THR A 196 8.25 9.81 20.48
C THR A 196 8.62 10.32 21.88
N GLY A 197 9.92 10.36 22.24
CA GLY A 197 10.36 10.58 23.60
C GLY A 197 10.11 9.39 24.55
N ASN A 198 9.69 8.21 23.99
CA ASN A 198 9.36 7.02 24.76
C ASN A 198 10.03 5.79 24.16
N THR A 199 10.43 4.85 25.00
CA THR A 199 10.84 3.51 24.57
C THR A 199 9.66 2.70 24.03
N ALA A 200 9.92 1.59 23.33
CA ALA A 200 8.86 0.73 22.83
C ALA A 200 7.88 0.28 23.94
N ALA A 201 8.40 -0.09 25.11
CA ALA A 201 7.59 -0.48 26.26
C ALA A 201 6.75 0.69 26.80
N GLU A 202 7.32 1.89 26.88
CA GLU A 202 6.60 3.10 27.34
C GLU A 202 5.50 3.51 26.36
N ILE A 203 5.71 3.38 25.05
CA ILE A 203 4.68 3.63 24.03
C ILE A 203 3.47 2.72 24.27
N ILE A 204 3.69 1.42 24.38
CA ILE A 204 2.61 0.45 24.64
C ILE A 204 1.91 0.79 25.96
N TYR A 205 2.67 0.93 27.05
CA TYR A 205 2.13 1.18 28.37
C TYR A 205 1.26 2.44 28.44
N ASN A 206 1.67 3.52 27.77
CA ASN A 206 0.98 4.80 27.80
C ASN A 206 -0.23 4.89 26.87
N ARG A 207 -0.29 4.05 25.82
CA ARG A 207 -1.27 4.19 24.74
C ARG A 207 -2.33 3.09 24.71
N VAL A 208 -2.01 1.89 25.23
CA VAL A 208 -2.96 0.79 25.30
C VAL A 208 -4.11 1.11 26.25
N ASP A 209 -5.34 0.97 25.78
CA ASP A 209 -6.53 1.25 26.57
C ASP A 209 -7.75 0.60 25.92
N SER A 210 -8.35 -0.38 26.59
CA SER A 210 -9.52 -1.12 26.09
C SER A 210 -10.78 -0.29 25.88
N GLU A 211 -10.82 0.93 26.42
CA GLU A 211 -11.94 1.87 26.22
C GLU A 211 -11.79 2.74 24.98
N LYS A 212 -10.58 2.85 24.45
CA LYS A 212 -10.32 3.58 23.20
C LYS A 212 -10.72 2.78 21.99
N GLU A 213 -11.03 3.48 20.93
CA GLU A 213 -11.19 2.90 19.61
C GLU A 213 -9.95 2.10 19.25
N HIS A 214 -10.13 0.87 18.77
CA HIS A 214 -9.05 -0.07 18.43
C HIS A 214 -8.00 -0.26 19.54
N MET A 215 -8.38 -0.11 20.82
CA MET A 215 -7.46 -0.19 21.98
C MET A 215 -6.34 0.86 21.96
N GLY A 216 -6.47 1.94 21.22
CA GLY A 216 -5.43 2.91 20.96
C GLY A 216 -4.41 2.52 19.89
N LEU A 217 -4.61 1.39 19.19
CA LEU A 217 -3.83 1.04 18.02
C LEU A 217 -4.23 1.92 16.83
N THR A 218 -3.26 2.32 16.05
CA THR A 218 -3.45 3.05 14.78
C THR A 218 -3.30 2.14 13.58
N ASN A 219 -2.67 0.96 13.78
CA ASN A 219 -2.48 -0.06 12.77
C ASN A 219 -2.42 -1.47 13.42
N TRP A 220 -2.82 -2.50 12.70
CA TRP A 220 -2.71 -3.93 13.07
C TRP A 220 -2.77 -4.78 11.80
N LYS A 221 -2.51 -6.08 11.92
CA LYS A 221 -2.37 -6.97 10.76
C LYS A 221 -3.56 -6.93 9.81
N ASN A 222 -4.78 -6.81 10.34
CA ASN A 222 -6.02 -6.79 9.55
C ASN A 222 -6.69 -5.41 9.50
N SER A 223 -5.95 -4.34 9.76
CA SER A 223 -6.43 -2.95 9.68
C SER A 223 -6.88 -2.60 8.24
N PRO A 224 -7.88 -1.70 8.06
CA PRO A 224 -8.61 -1.01 9.13
C PRO A 224 -9.82 -1.78 9.70
N ASP A 225 -10.43 -2.68 8.93
CA ASP A 225 -11.76 -3.23 9.25
C ASP A 225 -11.71 -4.61 9.93
N GLY A 226 -10.58 -5.27 9.91
CA GLY A 226 -10.42 -6.61 10.44
C GLY A 226 -10.14 -6.65 11.94
N PRO A 227 -10.33 -7.82 12.60
CA PRO A 227 -10.18 -7.94 14.04
C PRO A 227 -8.73 -7.75 14.52
N ILE A 228 -8.59 -7.17 15.72
CA ILE A 228 -7.32 -7.07 16.44
C ILE A 228 -7.06 -8.38 17.16
N TYR A 229 -5.82 -8.86 17.07
CA TYR A 229 -5.37 -10.07 17.73
C TYR A 229 -4.33 -9.80 18.83
N LYS A 230 -4.14 -10.79 19.70
CA LYS A 230 -3.23 -10.69 20.84
C LYS A 230 -1.77 -10.38 20.44
N TYR A 231 -1.34 -10.81 19.26
CA TYR A 231 0.00 -10.53 18.73
C TYR A 231 0.15 -9.10 18.14
N ASP A 232 -0.95 -8.37 17.96
CA ASP A 232 -0.90 -6.99 17.47
C ASP A 232 -0.61 -6.00 18.60
N VAL A 233 -1.04 -6.34 19.84
CA VAL A 233 -1.06 -5.38 20.96
C VAL A 233 0.29 -5.22 21.69
N ASP A 234 1.25 -6.09 21.46
CA ASP A 234 2.60 -5.98 22.03
C ASP A 234 3.65 -5.41 21.05
N ILE A 235 3.18 -4.85 19.94
CA ILE A 235 4.02 -4.19 18.93
C ILE A 235 3.89 -2.66 19.08
N ALA A 236 4.93 -2.01 19.58
CA ALA A 236 4.93 -0.56 19.81
C ALA A 236 4.62 0.28 18.56
N LYS A 237 5.09 -0.16 17.40
CA LYS A 237 4.85 0.49 16.10
C LYS A 237 3.36 0.63 15.78
N ASN A 238 2.53 -0.29 16.26
CA ASN A 238 1.08 -0.29 16.04
C ASN A 238 0.33 0.84 16.77
N TYR A 239 0.99 1.50 17.72
CA TYR A 239 0.44 2.62 18.48
C TYR A 239 0.95 3.99 18.03
N LEU A 240 1.79 4.06 16.99
CA LEU A 240 2.32 5.31 16.48
C LEU A 240 1.28 6.02 15.62
N ASN A 241 1.13 7.33 15.81
CA ASN A 241 0.32 8.12 14.88
C ASN A 241 1.01 8.23 13.51
N GLU A 242 0.28 8.72 12.51
CA GLU A 242 0.77 8.81 11.13
C GLU A 242 2.08 9.56 11.00
N LYS A 243 2.21 10.71 11.69
CA LYS A 243 3.43 11.52 11.68
C LYS A 243 4.61 10.78 12.32
N GLU A 244 4.41 10.18 13.48
CA GLU A 244 5.43 9.40 14.18
C GLU A 244 5.88 8.20 13.35
N LEU A 245 4.94 7.51 12.71
CA LEU A 245 5.23 6.38 11.83
C LEU A 245 6.05 6.81 10.61
N LYS A 246 5.68 7.92 9.98
CA LYS A 246 6.39 8.49 8.83
C LYS A 246 7.81 8.91 9.22
N ASP A 247 7.97 9.59 10.35
CA ASP A 247 9.27 10.01 10.85
C ASP A 247 10.15 8.80 11.22
N LEU A 248 9.59 7.78 11.88
CA LEU A 248 10.30 6.54 12.21
C LEU A 248 10.78 5.84 10.93
N ASN A 249 9.92 5.68 9.93
CA ASN A 249 10.25 5.03 8.68
C ASN A 249 11.38 5.76 7.93
N ARG A 250 11.39 7.09 7.96
CA ARG A 250 12.47 7.90 7.38
C ARG A 250 13.80 7.69 8.10
N ILE A 251 13.81 7.82 9.42
CA ILE A 251 15.03 7.65 10.22
C ILE A 251 15.59 6.24 10.07
N VAL A 252 14.74 5.20 10.09
CA VAL A 252 15.13 3.81 9.89
C VAL A 252 15.76 3.63 8.51
N THR A 253 15.14 4.14 7.45
CA THR A 253 15.64 4.01 6.08
C THR A 253 17.00 4.70 5.91
N MET A 254 17.14 5.93 6.41
CA MET A 254 18.40 6.67 6.38
C MET A 254 19.52 5.96 7.14
N TYR A 255 19.21 5.37 8.31
CA TYR A 255 20.19 4.61 9.09
C TYR A 255 20.60 3.32 8.38
N LEU A 256 19.68 2.63 7.72
CA LEU A 256 19.99 1.44 6.92
C LEU A 256 20.89 1.78 5.73
N ASP A 257 20.62 2.89 5.01
CA ASP A 257 21.47 3.35 3.91
C ASP A 257 22.90 3.68 4.40
N TYR A 258 23.01 4.35 5.54
CA TYR A 258 24.29 4.62 6.20
C TYR A 258 25.01 3.32 6.56
N ALA A 259 24.33 2.35 7.15
CA ALA A 259 24.92 1.09 7.59
C ALA A 259 25.37 0.22 6.39
N GLU A 260 24.58 0.20 5.31
CA GLU A 260 24.95 -0.45 4.04
C GLU A 260 26.24 0.14 3.47
N LEU A 261 26.35 1.46 3.44
CA LEU A 261 27.56 2.14 2.96
C LEU A 261 28.81 1.77 3.79
N GLN A 262 28.66 1.63 5.12
CA GLN A 262 29.78 1.19 5.96
C GLN A 262 30.19 -0.25 5.65
N ALA A 263 29.24 -1.13 5.41
CA ALA A 263 29.51 -2.52 5.05
C ALA A 263 30.18 -2.64 3.66
N GLU A 264 29.71 -1.90 2.66
CA GLU A 264 30.29 -1.85 1.31
C GLU A 264 31.73 -1.33 1.32
N ASN A 265 32.05 -0.38 2.20
CA ASN A 265 33.40 0.13 2.40
C ASN A 265 34.30 -0.80 3.24
N HIS A 266 33.80 -1.98 3.64
CA HIS A 266 34.52 -2.94 4.48
C HIS A 266 35.04 -2.35 5.79
N ASN A 267 34.35 -1.38 6.36
CA ASN A 267 34.71 -0.78 7.64
C ASN A 267 34.40 -1.77 8.76
N ALA A 268 35.44 -2.42 9.30
CA ALA A 268 35.29 -3.32 10.44
C ALA A 268 34.88 -2.54 11.69
N MET A 269 33.75 -2.94 12.29
CA MET A 269 33.19 -2.30 13.49
C MET A 269 32.80 -3.34 14.53
N THR A 270 32.79 -2.94 15.80
CA THR A 270 32.21 -3.74 16.88
C THR A 270 30.72 -3.41 17.04
N MET A 271 29.97 -4.26 17.75
CA MET A 271 28.56 -3.97 18.09
C MET A 271 28.44 -2.68 18.92
N LYS A 272 29.46 -2.36 19.70
CA LYS A 272 29.53 -1.10 20.45
C LYS A 272 29.69 0.10 19.52
N ASP A 273 30.57 0.02 18.54
CA ASP A 273 30.76 1.08 17.54
C ASP A 273 29.46 1.39 16.80
N TRP A 274 28.65 0.37 16.48
CA TRP A 274 27.35 0.55 15.87
C TRP A 274 26.38 1.34 16.73
N VAL A 275 26.35 1.11 18.06
CA VAL A 275 25.54 1.91 18.98
C VAL A 275 26.03 3.35 19.03
N GLU A 276 27.32 3.59 19.06
CA GLU A 276 27.92 4.92 19.05
C GLU A 276 27.62 5.66 17.74
N LYS A 277 27.73 4.99 16.60
CA LYS A 277 27.37 5.53 15.29
C LYS A 277 25.87 5.86 15.19
N LEU A 278 24.99 4.99 15.72
CA LEU A 278 23.55 5.29 15.79
C LEU A 278 23.28 6.55 16.64
N ASN A 279 23.93 6.69 17.79
CA ASN A 279 23.80 7.89 18.63
C ASN A 279 24.22 9.15 17.86
N ALA A 280 25.39 9.13 17.23
CA ALA A 280 25.89 10.25 16.44
C ALA A 280 24.95 10.57 15.25
N PHE A 281 24.42 9.56 14.59
CA PHE A 281 23.46 9.70 13.50
C PHE A 281 22.14 10.36 13.99
N LEU A 282 21.59 9.93 15.13
CA LEU A 282 20.39 10.51 15.70
C LEU A 282 20.62 11.96 16.12
N GLN A 283 21.75 12.27 16.75
CA GLN A 283 22.11 13.66 17.13
C GLN A 283 22.26 14.56 15.89
N PHE A 284 22.94 14.07 14.84
CA PHE A 284 23.06 14.81 13.59
C PHE A 284 21.70 15.15 12.97
N ASN A 285 20.71 14.25 13.15
CA ASN A 285 19.32 14.50 12.70
C ASN A 285 18.48 15.28 13.73
N GLY A 286 19.08 15.91 14.74
CA GLY A 286 18.41 16.73 15.73
C GLY A 286 17.48 15.94 16.67
N LYS A 287 17.76 14.64 16.86
CA LYS A 287 16.96 13.77 17.72
C LYS A 287 17.62 13.59 19.08
N GLU A 288 16.79 13.48 20.11
CA GLU A 288 17.25 13.15 21.46
C GLU A 288 17.70 11.70 21.57
N ILE A 289 18.72 11.44 22.38
CA ILE A 289 19.26 10.10 22.58
C ILE A 289 18.74 9.51 23.89
N LEU A 290 18.33 8.27 23.83
CA LEU A 290 18.04 7.45 25.02
C LEU A 290 19.36 7.06 25.71
N HIS A 291 19.53 7.50 26.97
CA HIS A 291 20.72 7.20 27.78
C HIS A 291 20.52 6.06 28.80
N ASN A 292 19.28 5.59 28.98
CA ASN A 292 18.92 4.54 29.93
C ASN A 292 17.99 3.50 29.30
N ALA A 293 17.58 2.50 30.06
CA ALA A 293 16.72 1.41 29.58
C ALA A 293 15.22 1.79 29.49
N GLY A 294 14.85 3.04 29.79
CA GLY A 294 13.45 3.47 29.96
C GLY A 294 12.92 3.19 31.38
N LYS A 295 11.74 3.70 31.67
CA LYS A 295 11.09 3.57 32.99
C LYS A 295 10.21 2.32 33.11
N ILE A 296 9.76 1.79 32.01
CA ILE A 296 8.83 0.65 31.91
C ILE A 296 9.55 -0.53 31.26
N SER A 297 9.50 -1.69 31.90
CA SER A 297 10.04 -2.91 31.31
C SER A 297 9.11 -3.49 30.24
N ALA A 298 9.68 -4.22 29.29
CA ALA A 298 8.91 -4.87 28.23
C ALA A 298 7.87 -5.88 28.79
N SER A 299 8.19 -6.56 29.92
CA SER A 299 7.28 -7.49 30.57
C SER A 299 6.05 -6.79 31.15
N ILE A 300 6.23 -5.65 31.82
CA ILE A 300 5.14 -4.86 32.41
C ILE A 300 4.23 -4.32 31.29
N ALA A 301 4.82 -3.76 30.23
CA ALA A 301 4.05 -3.26 29.10
C ALA A 301 3.23 -4.35 28.40
N LYS A 302 3.84 -5.50 28.19
CA LYS A 302 3.19 -6.67 27.58
C LYS A 302 2.05 -7.22 28.45
N GLU A 303 2.26 -7.34 29.74
CA GLU A 303 1.23 -7.79 30.68
C GLU A 303 0.01 -6.85 30.66
N LEU A 304 0.25 -5.54 30.72
CA LEU A 304 -0.81 -4.54 30.62
C LEU A 304 -1.54 -4.64 29.28
N ALA A 305 -0.82 -4.74 28.17
CA ALA A 305 -1.41 -4.84 26.83
C ALA A 305 -2.31 -6.07 26.70
N TYR A 306 -1.89 -7.21 27.25
CA TYR A 306 -2.68 -8.44 27.23
C TYR A 306 -3.92 -8.33 28.13
N LYS A 307 -3.80 -7.71 29.29
CA LYS A 307 -4.95 -7.48 30.18
C LYS A 307 -6.00 -6.56 29.54
N GLU A 308 -5.56 -5.51 28.87
CA GLU A 308 -6.44 -4.61 28.13
C GLU A 308 -7.05 -5.32 26.90
N TYR A 309 -6.28 -6.15 26.21
CA TYR A 309 -6.79 -6.97 25.10
C TYR A 309 -7.90 -7.93 25.54
N ASP A 310 -7.73 -8.62 26.66
CA ASP A 310 -8.74 -9.57 27.14
C ASP A 310 -10.08 -8.87 27.44
N LYS A 311 -10.04 -7.61 27.92
CA LYS A 311 -11.24 -6.77 28.09
C LYS A 311 -11.84 -6.35 26.74
N PHE A 312 -10.99 -5.87 25.82
CA PHE A 312 -11.39 -5.40 24.52
C PHE A 312 -11.98 -6.51 23.65
N LYS A 313 -11.39 -7.70 23.71
CA LYS A 313 -11.87 -8.88 22.97
C LYS A 313 -13.34 -9.17 23.22
N VAL A 314 -13.80 -9.05 24.46
CA VAL A 314 -15.23 -9.26 24.81
C VAL A 314 -16.13 -8.25 24.08
N LYS A 315 -15.64 -7.00 23.88
CA LYS A 315 -16.36 -5.97 23.12
C LYS A 315 -16.32 -6.27 21.62
N GLN A 316 -15.14 -6.61 21.10
CA GLN A 316 -14.93 -6.96 19.69
C GLN A 316 -15.77 -8.17 19.27
N ASP A 317 -15.81 -9.23 20.09
CA ASP A 317 -16.59 -10.45 19.80
C ASP A 317 -18.11 -10.17 19.79
N LYS A 318 -18.59 -9.21 20.58
CA LYS A 318 -20.01 -8.76 20.55
C LYS A 318 -20.36 -7.94 19.32
N LEU A 319 -19.40 -7.22 18.75
CA LEU A 319 -19.59 -6.41 17.54
C LEU A 319 -19.39 -7.21 16.26
N TYR A 320 -18.76 -8.39 16.37
CA TYR A 320 -18.51 -9.26 15.22
C TYR A 320 -19.82 -9.82 14.69
N LYS A 321 -20.14 -9.46 13.45
CA LYS A 321 -21.20 -10.08 12.67
C LYS A 321 -20.56 -11.04 11.70
N SER A 322 -20.92 -12.30 11.75
CA SER A 322 -20.45 -13.28 10.77
C SER A 322 -21.02 -12.95 9.37
N ASP A 323 -20.36 -13.46 8.32
CA ASP A 323 -20.90 -13.36 6.96
C ASP A 323 -22.31 -13.96 6.87
N PHE A 324 -22.57 -14.97 7.69
CA PHE A 324 -23.90 -15.58 7.82
C PHE A 324 -24.94 -14.61 8.44
N ASP A 325 -24.55 -13.84 9.47
CA ASP A 325 -25.44 -12.83 10.08
C ASP A 325 -25.71 -11.69 9.11
N ASN A 326 -24.72 -11.29 8.32
CA ASN A 326 -24.88 -10.29 7.26
C ASN A 326 -25.82 -10.80 6.18
N PHE A 327 -25.63 -12.04 5.71
CA PHE A 327 -26.51 -12.70 4.75
C PHE A 327 -27.97 -12.79 5.24
N LEU A 328 -28.18 -13.18 6.49
CA LEU A 328 -29.50 -13.25 7.09
C LEU A 328 -30.18 -11.86 7.17
N ASN A 329 -29.41 -10.80 7.47
CA ASN A 329 -29.94 -9.45 7.52
C ASN A 329 -30.30 -8.94 6.12
N GLU A 330 -29.50 -9.20 5.11
CA GLU A 330 -29.78 -8.88 3.71
C GLU A 330 -31.03 -9.61 3.20
N THR A 331 -31.15 -10.91 3.50
CA THR A 331 -32.31 -11.72 3.11
C THR A 331 -33.59 -11.20 3.77
N ARG A 332 -33.56 -10.85 5.06
CA ARG A 332 -34.69 -10.25 5.77
C ARG A 332 -35.09 -8.87 5.24
N MET A 333 -34.11 -8.06 4.78
CA MET A 333 -34.41 -6.77 4.14
C MET A 333 -35.10 -6.94 2.79
N ILE A 334 -34.75 -7.99 2.03
CA ILE A 334 -35.40 -8.33 0.76
C ILE A 334 -36.83 -8.81 1.00
N GLU A 335 -37.04 -9.69 1.98
CA GLU A 335 -38.39 -10.18 2.34
C GLU A 335 -39.32 -9.05 2.82
N ASN A 336 -38.80 -8.12 3.62
CA ASN A 336 -39.60 -6.97 4.11
C ASN A 336 -39.77 -5.83 3.08
N GLY A 337 -38.97 -5.84 1.99
CA GLY A 337 -39.06 -4.84 0.89
C GLY A 337 -39.97 -5.24 -0.25
N SER A 338 -40.45 -6.49 -0.30
CA SER A 338 -41.35 -7.00 -1.33
C SER A 338 -42.85 -6.80 -1.03
N ASP A 339 -43.19 -6.15 0.10
CA ASP A 339 -44.57 -5.84 0.50
C ASP A 339 -44.91 -4.32 0.37
N LYS A 340 -44.37 -3.63 -0.63
CA LYS A 340 -44.81 -2.28 -1.00
C LYS A 340 -44.98 -2.10 -2.49
#